data_52e1ec9ad6208f35adf18ed653a11433
#
_entry.id   52e1ec9ad6208f35adf18ed653a11433
#
_cell.length_a   1.000
_cell.length_b   1.000
_cell.length_c   1.000
_cell.angle_alpha   90.00
_cell.angle_beta   90.00
_cell.angle_gamma   90.00
#
_symmetry.space_group_name_H-M   'P 1'
#
loop_
_entity.id
_entity.type
_entity.pdbx_description
1 polymer ?
#
loop_
_entity_poly.entity_id
_entity_poly.type
_entity_poly.pdbx_seq_one_letter_code
_entity_poly.pdbx_strand_id
1 'polypeptide(L)'
;MAQDRKKVLVLGAGYAGLQTVTKLQKAISTEEAEITLINKNEYHYEATWLHEASAGTLNYEDVLYPVESVLKKDKVNFVQAEVTKIDRDAKKGETNQGIYDFDILVVALGFVSETFGIEGMKDHAFQIENVITARELSRHIEDKFANYAASKEKDDNDLSILVGGAGFTGVEFLGELTDRIPELCSKYGVDQNKVKITCVEAAPKMLPMFSEELVNHAVSYLEDRGVEFKIATPIVACNEKGFVVEVDGEKQQLNAGTSVWAAGVRGSKLMEESFEGVKRGRIVTKQDLTINGYDNIFVIGDCSAFIPAGEERPLPTTAQIAMQQGESVAKNIKRILNGESTEEFEYVDRGTVCSLGSHDGVGMVFGKPIAGKKAAFMKKVIDTRAVFKIGGIGLAFKKGKF
;
A
#
# COMPACT_ATOMS: atom_id res chain seq x y z
N MET A 1 -14.33 -35.19 -26.94
CA MET A 1 -13.05 -34.47 -26.81
C MET A 1 -13.21 -33.55 -25.63
N ALA A 2 -12.39 -33.68 -24.59
CA ALA A 2 -12.42 -32.72 -23.49
C ALA A 2 -12.04 -31.37 -24.09
N GLN A 3 -12.95 -30.42 -24.00
CA GLN A 3 -12.71 -29.04 -24.42
C GLN A 3 -11.54 -28.54 -23.57
N ASP A 4 -10.47 -28.06 -24.20
CA ASP A 4 -9.29 -27.54 -23.51
C ASP A 4 -9.73 -26.34 -22.66
N ARG A 5 -9.70 -26.51 -21.33
CA ARG A 5 -10.22 -25.50 -20.40
C ARG A 5 -9.38 -24.23 -20.48
N LYS A 6 -10.02 -23.09 -20.51
CA LYS A 6 -9.32 -21.79 -20.49
C LYS A 6 -8.49 -21.63 -19.23
N LYS A 7 -7.25 -21.17 -19.39
CA LYS A 7 -6.32 -20.90 -18.28
C LYS A 7 -6.37 -19.43 -17.91
N VAL A 8 -6.81 -19.15 -16.68
CA VAL A 8 -6.81 -17.80 -16.09
C VAL A 8 -5.64 -17.71 -15.12
N LEU A 9 -4.66 -16.87 -15.45
CA LEU A 9 -3.49 -16.63 -14.62
C LEU A 9 -3.61 -15.28 -13.93
N VAL A 10 -3.51 -15.27 -12.60
CA VAL A 10 -3.55 -14.05 -11.78
C VAL A 10 -2.19 -13.89 -11.09
N LEU A 11 -1.51 -12.77 -11.34
CA LEU A 11 -0.20 -12.46 -10.79
C LEU A 11 -0.32 -11.42 -9.67
N GLY A 12 -0.06 -11.85 -8.43
CA GLY A 12 -0.13 -11.05 -7.22
C GLY A 12 -1.40 -11.31 -6.39
N ALA A 13 -1.21 -11.50 -5.09
CA ALA A 13 -2.28 -11.72 -4.10
C ALA A 13 -2.46 -10.49 -3.18
N GLY A 14 -2.31 -9.27 -3.73
CA GLY A 14 -2.73 -8.02 -3.08
C GLY A 14 -4.25 -7.83 -3.15
N TYR A 15 -4.75 -6.66 -2.78
CA TYR A 15 -6.18 -6.33 -2.79
C TYR A 15 -6.86 -6.64 -4.13
N ALA A 16 -6.24 -6.22 -5.24
CA ALA A 16 -6.81 -6.41 -6.57
C ALA A 16 -6.87 -7.89 -6.97
N GLY A 17 -5.74 -8.62 -6.85
CA GLY A 17 -5.64 -10.02 -7.25
C GLY A 17 -6.50 -10.93 -6.39
N LEU A 18 -6.48 -10.79 -5.06
CA LEU A 18 -7.35 -11.59 -4.19
C LEU A 18 -8.83 -11.30 -4.40
N GLN A 19 -9.20 -10.02 -4.60
CA GLN A 19 -10.58 -9.69 -4.92
C GLN A 19 -11.03 -10.34 -6.24
N THR A 20 -10.16 -10.34 -7.27
CA THR A 20 -10.43 -11.02 -8.53
C THR A 20 -10.67 -12.51 -8.30
N VAL A 21 -9.74 -13.21 -7.68
CA VAL A 21 -9.79 -14.67 -7.49
C VAL A 21 -10.96 -15.08 -6.59
N THR A 22 -11.20 -14.36 -5.48
CA THR A 22 -12.29 -14.67 -4.55
C THR A 22 -13.68 -14.46 -5.17
N LYS A 23 -13.81 -13.58 -6.18
CA LYS A 23 -15.03 -13.44 -6.99
C LYS A 23 -15.12 -14.52 -8.06
N LEU A 24 -14.04 -14.78 -8.80
CA LEU A 24 -14.01 -15.81 -9.84
C LEU A 24 -14.34 -17.20 -9.30
N GLN A 25 -13.74 -17.63 -8.20
CA GLN A 25 -14.02 -18.95 -7.60
C GLN A 25 -15.47 -19.16 -7.17
N LYS A 26 -16.27 -18.08 -7.07
CA LYS A 26 -17.71 -18.12 -6.80
C LYS A 26 -18.54 -18.11 -8.10
N ALA A 27 -18.02 -17.47 -9.15
CA ALA A 27 -18.73 -17.16 -10.38
C ALA A 27 -18.57 -18.24 -11.45
N ILE A 28 -17.45 -19.00 -11.45
CA ILE A 28 -17.15 -20.00 -12.47
C ILE A 28 -16.93 -21.39 -11.85
N SER A 29 -17.18 -22.41 -12.65
CA SER A 29 -16.88 -23.81 -12.32
C SER A 29 -15.48 -24.20 -12.78
N THR A 30 -14.98 -25.32 -12.28
CA THR A 30 -13.71 -25.91 -12.72
C THR A 30 -13.75 -26.48 -14.15
N GLU A 31 -14.94 -26.65 -14.70
CA GLU A 31 -15.14 -27.09 -16.08
C GLU A 31 -15.01 -25.94 -17.08
N GLU A 32 -15.33 -24.72 -16.65
CA GLU A 32 -15.25 -23.51 -17.48
C GLU A 32 -13.83 -22.99 -17.63
N ALA A 33 -13.06 -22.96 -16.54
CA ALA A 33 -11.67 -22.53 -16.57
C ALA A 33 -10.85 -23.07 -15.40
N GLU A 34 -9.53 -23.10 -15.59
CA GLU A 34 -8.52 -23.33 -14.57
C GLU A 34 -8.02 -21.97 -14.07
N ILE A 35 -8.08 -21.73 -12.74
CA ILE A 35 -7.59 -20.51 -12.13
C ILE A 35 -6.26 -20.81 -11.43
N THR A 36 -5.18 -20.12 -11.83
CA THR A 36 -3.90 -20.16 -11.12
C THR A 36 -3.61 -18.77 -10.56
N LEU A 37 -3.36 -18.70 -9.25
CA LEU A 37 -2.91 -17.51 -8.55
C LEU A 37 -1.45 -17.67 -8.17
N ILE A 38 -0.59 -16.74 -8.62
CA ILE A 38 0.83 -16.73 -8.27
C ILE A 38 1.11 -15.53 -7.36
N ASN A 39 1.79 -15.78 -6.24
CA ASN A 39 2.25 -14.72 -5.35
C ASN A 39 3.59 -15.10 -4.71
N LYS A 40 4.47 -14.12 -4.48
CA LYS A 40 5.79 -14.35 -3.87
C LYS A 40 5.71 -14.83 -2.42
N ASN A 41 4.68 -14.42 -1.69
CA ASN A 41 4.46 -14.79 -0.29
C ASN A 41 3.28 -15.76 -0.18
N GLU A 42 3.31 -16.65 0.79
CA GLU A 42 2.18 -17.51 1.14
C GLU A 42 1.02 -16.78 1.83
N TYR A 43 1.24 -15.50 2.19
CA TYR A 43 0.29 -14.65 2.88
C TYR A 43 -0.09 -13.41 2.06
N HIS A 44 -1.29 -12.92 2.32
CA HIS A 44 -1.71 -11.54 2.05
C HIS A 44 -1.43 -10.68 3.27
N TYR A 45 -1.16 -9.41 3.07
CA TYR A 45 -1.09 -8.42 4.16
C TYR A 45 -1.95 -7.20 3.84
N GLU A 46 -2.57 -6.66 4.87
CA GLU A 46 -3.35 -5.44 4.79
C GLU A 46 -2.40 -4.23 4.65
N ALA A 47 -2.09 -3.84 3.41
CA ALA A 47 -1.14 -2.76 3.15
C ALA A 47 -1.57 -1.42 3.76
N THR A 48 -2.87 -1.24 3.97
CA THR A 48 -3.43 -0.06 4.67
C THR A 48 -3.19 -0.05 6.17
N TRP A 49 -2.56 -1.09 6.76
CA TRP A 49 -2.21 -1.18 8.18
C TRP A 49 -0.69 -1.19 8.42
N LEU A 50 0.11 -1.06 7.35
CA LEU A 50 1.56 -1.09 7.46
C LEU A 50 2.12 0.06 8.33
N HIS A 51 1.46 1.21 8.37
CA HIS A 51 1.84 2.32 9.22
C HIS A 51 1.76 1.97 10.71
N GLU A 52 0.73 1.21 11.14
CA GLU A 52 0.59 0.72 12.51
C GLU A 52 1.69 -0.30 12.85
N ALA A 53 1.92 -1.27 11.95
CA ALA A 53 2.98 -2.26 12.13
C ALA A 53 4.37 -1.62 12.15
N SER A 54 4.59 -0.56 11.35
CA SER A 54 5.85 0.18 11.27
C SER A 54 6.14 0.99 12.53
N ALA A 55 5.11 1.57 13.13
CA ALA A 55 5.23 2.26 14.43
C ALA A 55 5.31 1.28 15.61
N GLY A 56 4.84 0.04 15.44
CA GLY A 56 4.77 -0.98 16.49
C GLY A 56 3.54 -0.87 17.38
N THR A 57 2.51 -0.15 16.96
CA THR A 57 1.19 -0.10 17.63
C THR A 57 0.32 -1.30 17.27
N LEU A 58 0.62 -1.98 16.17
CA LEU A 58 0.03 -3.25 15.77
C LEU A 58 1.12 -4.30 15.58
N ASN A 59 0.89 -5.53 16.08
CA ASN A 59 1.82 -6.62 15.80
C ASN A 59 1.80 -6.94 14.30
N TYR A 60 2.98 -7.08 13.70
CA TYR A 60 3.11 -7.37 12.27
C TYR A 60 2.40 -8.67 11.84
N GLU A 61 2.25 -9.66 12.73
CA GLU A 61 1.51 -10.90 12.46
C GLU A 61 0.00 -10.65 12.31
N ASP A 62 -0.53 -9.59 12.92
CA ASP A 62 -1.95 -9.24 12.82
C ASP A 62 -2.30 -8.58 11.49
N VAL A 63 -1.30 -8.03 10.81
CA VAL A 63 -1.47 -7.42 9.47
C VAL A 63 -1.68 -8.47 8.37
N LEU A 64 -1.30 -9.72 8.60
CA LEU A 64 -1.26 -10.76 7.57
C LEU A 64 -2.20 -11.94 7.83
N TYR A 65 -2.57 -12.63 6.76
CA TYR A 65 -3.26 -13.93 6.80
C TYR A 65 -2.86 -14.80 5.60
N PRO A 66 -2.88 -16.15 5.75
CA PRO A 66 -2.53 -17.04 4.64
C PRO A 66 -3.45 -16.85 3.44
N VAL A 67 -2.89 -16.75 2.23
CA VAL A 67 -3.64 -16.64 0.98
C VAL A 67 -4.63 -17.80 0.83
N GLU A 68 -4.19 -19.01 1.14
CA GLU A 68 -5.04 -20.20 1.07
C GLU A 68 -6.28 -20.16 1.96
N SER A 69 -6.26 -19.34 3.03
CA SER A 69 -7.41 -19.23 3.95
C SER A 69 -8.66 -18.63 3.32
N VAL A 70 -8.52 -17.95 2.19
CA VAL A 70 -9.63 -17.32 1.44
C VAL A 70 -9.91 -18.00 0.09
N LEU A 71 -9.13 -19.02 -0.25
CA LEU A 71 -9.26 -19.76 -1.50
C LEU A 71 -10.05 -21.07 -1.32
N LYS A 72 -10.79 -21.46 -2.35
CA LYS A 72 -11.37 -22.78 -2.51
C LYS A 72 -10.34 -23.66 -3.21
N LYS A 73 -9.72 -24.59 -2.47
CA LYS A 73 -8.63 -25.46 -2.94
C LYS A 73 -9.00 -26.33 -4.15
N ASP A 74 -10.27 -26.64 -4.30
CA ASP A 74 -10.81 -27.38 -5.44
C ASP A 74 -10.98 -26.53 -6.70
N LYS A 75 -10.89 -25.19 -6.60
CA LYS A 75 -11.12 -24.25 -7.70
C LYS A 75 -9.92 -23.40 -8.09
N VAL A 76 -9.00 -23.17 -7.18
CA VAL A 76 -7.87 -22.27 -7.38
C VAL A 76 -6.58 -22.98 -7.05
N ASN A 77 -5.70 -23.04 -8.04
CA ASN A 77 -4.32 -23.46 -7.86
C ASN A 77 -3.50 -22.27 -7.36
N PHE A 78 -3.08 -22.32 -6.09
CA PHE A 78 -2.18 -21.30 -5.53
C PHE A 78 -0.73 -21.75 -5.66
N VAL A 79 0.10 -20.88 -6.21
CA VAL A 79 1.54 -21.11 -6.37
C VAL A 79 2.31 -20.00 -5.66
N GLN A 80 3.09 -20.38 -4.65
CA GLN A 80 4.04 -19.46 -4.03
C GLN A 80 5.29 -19.38 -4.91
N ALA A 81 5.37 -18.33 -5.72
CA ALA A 81 6.50 -18.08 -6.60
C ALA A 81 6.65 -16.57 -6.90
N GLU A 82 7.86 -16.16 -7.19
CA GLU A 82 8.15 -14.81 -7.66
C GLU A 82 8.07 -14.76 -9.19
N VAL A 83 7.25 -13.85 -9.71
CA VAL A 83 7.13 -13.60 -11.15
C VAL A 83 8.37 -12.87 -11.62
N THR A 84 9.06 -13.41 -12.61
CA THR A 84 10.32 -12.88 -13.14
C THR A 84 10.18 -12.28 -14.54
N LYS A 85 9.16 -12.72 -15.31
CA LYS A 85 8.90 -12.21 -16.66
C LYS A 85 7.44 -12.46 -17.06
N ILE A 86 6.88 -11.58 -17.86
CA ILE A 86 5.59 -11.76 -18.54
C ILE A 86 5.84 -11.70 -20.04
N ASP A 87 5.64 -12.83 -20.72
CA ASP A 87 5.69 -12.90 -22.17
C ASP A 87 4.25 -12.90 -22.71
N ARG A 88 3.81 -11.73 -23.13
CA ARG A 88 2.44 -11.49 -23.59
C ARG A 88 2.14 -12.19 -24.94
N ASP A 89 3.14 -12.30 -25.81
CA ASP A 89 2.98 -12.84 -27.16
C ASP A 89 2.99 -14.37 -27.13
N ALA A 90 3.89 -14.95 -26.33
CA ALA A 90 3.92 -16.40 -26.06
C ALA A 90 2.84 -16.82 -25.06
N LYS A 91 2.09 -15.89 -24.44
CA LYS A 91 1.08 -16.12 -23.39
C LYS A 91 1.62 -16.92 -22.20
N LYS A 92 2.75 -16.46 -21.65
CA LYS A 92 3.45 -17.13 -20.55
C LYS A 92 3.79 -16.14 -19.42
N GLY A 93 3.56 -16.57 -18.19
CA GLY A 93 4.15 -15.99 -16.99
C GLY A 93 5.31 -16.84 -16.51
N GLU A 94 6.53 -16.29 -16.47
CA GLU A 94 7.71 -16.97 -15.95
C GLU A 94 7.91 -16.63 -14.49
N THR A 95 8.32 -17.61 -13.71
CA THR A 95 8.59 -17.46 -12.28
C THR A 95 9.90 -18.16 -11.91
N ASN A 96 10.40 -17.92 -10.70
CA ASN A 96 11.52 -18.65 -10.15
C ASN A 96 11.24 -20.15 -9.88
N GLN A 97 10.00 -20.63 -10.11
CA GLN A 97 9.56 -22.01 -9.88
C GLN A 97 9.07 -22.73 -11.15
N GLY A 98 8.89 -22.00 -12.25
CA GLY A 98 8.38 -22.59 -13.51
C GLY A 98 7.70 -21.56 -14.40
N ILE A 99 7.14 -22.07 -15.51
CA ILE A 99 6.47 -21.29 -16.53
C ILE A 99 4.99 -21.70 -16.56
N TYR A 100 4.10 -20.72 -16.61
CA TYR A 100 2.65 -20.88 -16.58
C TYR A 100 2.04 -20.25 -17.83
N ASP A 101 1.34 -21.07 -18.60
CA ASP A 101 0.58 -20.59 -19.76
C ASP A 101 -0.71 -19.91 -19.33
N PHE A 102 -1.22 -18.99 -20.14
CA PHE A 102 -2.51 -18.38 -19.93
C PHE A 102 -3.29 -18.14 -21.22
N ASP A 103 -4.60 -18.25 -21.15
CA ASP A 103 -5.53 -17.68 -22.13
C ASP A 103 -5.96 -16.27 -21.71
N ILE A 104 -6.12 -16.05 -20.39
CA ILE A 104 -6.47 -14.76 -19.79
C ILE A 104 -5.46 -14.47 -18.67
N LEU A 105 -4.92 -13.26 -18.69
CA LEU A 105 -3.95 -12.80 -17.70
C LEU A 105 -4.50 -11.63 -16.89
N VAL A 106 -4.28 -11.67 -15.58
CA VAL A 106 -4.53 -10.54 -14.67
C VAL A 106 -3.22 -10.16 -13.97
N VAL A 107 -2.72 -8.96 -14.24
CA VAL A 107 -1.52 -8.43 -13.60
C VAL A 107 -1.93 -7.53 -12.45
N ALA A 108 -1.62 -7.97 -11.21
CA ALA A 108 -1.96 -7.29 -9.96
C ALA A 108 -0.76 -7.27 -9.00
N LEU A 109 0.43 -6.93 -9.52
CA LEU A 109 1.73 -7.06 -8.83
C LEU A 109 1.99 -5.98 -7.77
N GLY A 110 1.04 -5.05 -7.57
CA GLY A 110 1.11 -4.05 -6.53
C GLY A 110 2.15 -2.96 -6.77
N PHE A 111 2.71 -2.44 -5.68
CA PHE A 111 3.60 -1.29 -5.67
C PHE A 111 4.94 -1.59 -5.00
N VAL A 112 5.88 -0.68 -5.24
CA VAL A 112 7.12 -0.50 -4.47
C VAL A 112 7.27 0.99 -4.13
N SER A 113 8.10 1.31 -3.16
CA SER A 113 8.40 2.70 -2.81
C SER A 113 9.07 3.44 -3.96
N GLU A 114 8.68 4.68 -4.16
CA GLU A 114 9.28 5.59 -5.13
C GLU A 114 10.24 6.56 -4.44
N THR A 115 11.51 6.46 -4.73
CA THR A 115 12.55 7.31 -4.14
C THR A 115 12.92 8.52 -4.99
N PHE A 116 12.31 8.67 -6.17
CA PHE A 116 12.57 9.75 -7.14
C PHE A 116 14.06 9.90 -7.53
N GLY A 117 14.88 8.87 -7.31
CA GLY A 117 16.31 8.91 -7.54
C GLY A 117 17.11 9.75 -6.54
N ILE A 118 16.50 10.12 -5.40
CA ILE A 118 17.18 10.87 -4.33
C ILE A 118 18.36 10.03 -3.81
N GLU A 119 19.56 10.63 -3.80
CA GLU A 119 20.80 9.98 -3.39
C GLU A 119 20.72 9.42 -1.97
N GLY A 120 21.16 8.18 -1.77
CA GLY A 120 21.21 7.49 -0.48
C GLY A 120 19.85 7.14 0.14
N MET A 121 18.72 7.49 -0.49
CA MET A 121 17.39 7.27 0.08
C MET A 121 17.09 5.77 0.28
N LYS A 122 17.55 4.91 -0.62
CA LYS A 122 17.36 3.46 -0.51
C LYS A 122 18.22 2.81 0.56
N ASP A 123 19.39 3.39 0.80
CA ASP A 123 20.43 2.78 1.64
C ASP A 123 20.31 3.24 3.10
N HIS A 124 19.74 4.43 3.34
CA HIS A 124 19.75 5.09 4.65
C HIS A 124 18.37 5.43 5.20
N ALA A 125 17.28 5.26 4.43
CA ALA A 125 15.94 5.48 4.93
C ALA A 125 15.11 4.20 4.94
N PHE A 126 14.37 3.97 6.01
CA PHE A 126 13.35 2.93 6.08
C PHE A 126 12.16 3.28 5.19
N GLN A 127 11.59 2.27 4.55
CA GLN A 127 10.44 2.42 3.66
C GLN A 127 9.26 1.63 4.21
N ILE A 128 8.06 2.21 4.20
CA ILE A 128 6.82 1.53 4.58
C ILE A 128 6.24 0.88 3.32
N GLU A 129 6.77 -0.29 2.96
CA GLU A 129 6.45 -0.95 1.68
C GLU A 129 5.75 -2.30 1.87
N ASN A 130 6.21 -3.10 2.81
CA ASN A 130 5.71 -4.44 3.06
C ASN A 130 5.89 -4.81 4.55
N VAL A 131 5.42 -6.01 4.92
CA VAL A 131 5.48 -6.47 6.32
C VAL A 131 6.89 -6.60 6.85
N ILE A 132 7.85 -6.96 6.00
CA ILE A 132 9.26 -7.13 6.42
C ILE A 132 9.84 -5.76 6.77
N THR A 133 9.70 -4.78 5.86
CA THR A 133 10.22 -3.42 6.10
C THR A 133 9.50 -2.72 7.26
N ALA A 134 8.21 -2.96 7.44
CA ALA A 134 7.45 -2.45 8.59
C ALA A 134 7.97 -3.02 9.92
N ARG A 135 8.24 -4.33 9.98
CA ARG A 135 8.82 -5.00 11.15
C ARG A 135 10.23 -4.50 11.45
N GLU A 136 11.07 -4.32 10.42
CA GLU A 136 12.42 -3.81 10.57
C GLU A 136 12.41 -2.39 11.13
N LEU A 137 11.54 -1.52 10.62
CA LEU A 137 11.40 -0.15 11.12
C LEU A 137 10.93 -0.12 12.59
N SER A 138 9.88 -0.88 12.92
CA SER A 138 9.37 -0.97 14.29
C SER A 138 10.45 -1.43 15.28
N ARG A 139 11.21 -2.46 14.92
CA ARG A 139 12.32 -2.96 15.75
C ARG A 139 13.43 -1.94 15.87
N HIS A 140 13.82 -1.30 14.77
CA HIS A 140 14.85 -0.27 14.79
C HIS A 140 14.50 0.88 15.73
N ILE A 141 13.26 1.37 15.67
CA ILE A 141 12.79 2.43 16.60
C ILE A 141 12.92 1.96 18.04
N GLU A 142 12.42 0.78 18.37
CA GLU A 142 12.51 0.24 19.73
C GLU A 142 13.96 0.03 20.20
N ASP A 143 14.82 -0.51 19.32
CA ASP A 143 16.24 -0.71 19.61
C ASP A 143 16.96 0.62 19.89
N LYS A 144 16.59 1.72 19.21
CA LYS A 144 17.12 3.06 19.48
C LYS A 144 16.80 3.52 20.91
N PHE A 145 15.58 3.32 21.39
CA PHE A 145 15.20 3.64 22.78
C PHE A 145 15.95 2.77 23.79
N ALA A 146 16.05 1.45 23.55
CA ALA A 146 16.75 0.52 24.41
C ALA A 146 18.25 0.87 24.52
N ASN A 147 18.89 1.13 23.38
CA ASN A 147 20.32 1.48 23.32
C ASN A 147 20.59 2.82 23.97
N TYR A 148 19.74 3.83 23.73
CA TYR A 148 19.83 5.13 24.38
C TYR A 148 19.73 4.98 25.90
N ALA A 149 18.77 4.20 26.41
CA ALA A 149 18.59 3.97 27.84
C ALA A 149 19.84 3.31 28.47
N ALA A 150 20.45 2.34 27.78
CA ALA A 150 21.61 1.60 28.26
C ALA A 150 22.96 2.36 28.12
N SER A 151 23.04 3.35 27.23
CA SER A 151 24.27 4.08 26.95
C SER A 151 24.66 5.01 28.11
N LYS A 152 25.96 5.09 28.38
CA LYS A 152 26.56 6.09 29.29
C LYS A 152 26.72 7.45 28.57
N GLU A 153 27.04 7.43 27.30
CA GLU A 153 27.14 8.60 26.43
C GLU A 153 25.85 8.69 25.60
N LYS A 154 25.03 9.69 25.90
CA LYS A 154 23.71 9.87 25.30
C LYS A 154 23.77 10.90 24.18
N ASP A 155 23.35 10.52 22.99
CA ASP A 155 23.10 11.44 21.87
C ASP A 155 21.59 11.51 21.64
N ASP A 156 20.99 12.68 21.90
CA ASP A 156 19.54 12.87 21.71
C ASP A 156 19.13 12.75 20.23
N ASN A 157 20.07 12.82 19.27
CA ASN A 157 19.79 12.50 17.88
C ASN A 157 19.36 11.05 17.66
N ASP A 158 19.79 10.12 18.53
CA ASP A 158 19.34 8.72 18.46
C ASP A 158 17.82 8.57 18.65
N LEU A 159 17.20 9.50 19.39
CA LEU A 159 15.77 9.54 19.64
C LEU A 159 15.02 10.43 18.63
N SER A 160 15.72 11.03 17.67
CA SER A 160 15.10 11.85 16.63
C SER A 160 14.64 10.99 15.47
N ILE A 161 13.42 11.25 14.99
CA ILE A 161 12.78 10.52 13.88
C ILE A 161 12.39 11.53 12.80
N LEU A 162 12.91 11.35 11.61
CA LEU A 162 12.55 12.12 10.41
C LEU A 162 11.59 11.30 9.54
N VAL A 163 10.47 11.91 9.13
CA VAL A 163 9.51 11.30 8.21
C VAL A 163 9.43 12.15 6.95
N GLY A 164 9.89 11.61 5.82
CA GLY A 164 9.83 12.27 4.51
C GLY A 164 8.52 11.96 3.80
N GLY A 165 7.69 12.98 3.61
CA GLY A 165 6.39 12.93 2.96
C GLY A 165 5.21 13.07 3.90
N ALA A 166 4.34 14.06 3.63
CA ALA A 166 3.11 14.35 4.36
C ALA A 166 1.84 13.94 3.59
N GLY A 167 1.93 12.84 2.81
CA GLY A 167 0.79 12.13 2.24
C GLY A 167 0.13 11.21 3.27
N PHE A 168 -0.83 10.34 2.82
CA PHE A 168 -1.53 9.41 3.72
C PHE A 168 -0.59 8.59 4.58
N THR A 169 0.34 7.85 3.96
CA THR A 169 1.25 6.94 4.69
C THR A 169 2.07 7.66 5.74
N GLY A 170 2.63 8.84 5.41
CA GLY A 170 3.44 9.60 6.35
C GLY A 170 2.61 10.14 7.51
N VAL A 171 1.44 10.71 7.24
CA VAL A 171 0.55 11.27 8.28
C VAL A 171 -0.01 10.18 9.18
N GLU A 172 -0.45 9.04 8.62
CA GLU A 172 -0.92 7.90 9.41
C GLU A 172 0.21 7.33 10.28
N PHE A 173 1.42 7.22 9.75
CA PHE A 173 2.59 6.77 10.52
C PHE A 173 2.96 7.76 11.64
N LEU A 174 2.91 9.07 11.39
CA LEU A 174 3.11 10.09 12.43
C LEU A 174 2.09 9.96 13.55
N GLY A 175 0.81 9.75 13.20
CA GLY A 175 -0.24 9.52 14.20
C GLY A 175 0.07 8.32 15.10
N GLU A 176 0.47 7.20 14.51
CA GLU A 176 0.85 5.99 15.25
C GLU A 176 2.13 6.19 16.10
N LEU A 177 3.12 6.94 15.59
CA LEU A 177 4.30 7.30 16.38
C LEU A 177 3.93 8.08 17.64
N THR A 178 3.00 9.04 17.53
CA THR A 178 2.57 9.84 18.70
C THR A 178 1.86 9.00 19.76
N ASP A 179 1.23 7.88 19.38
CA ASP A 179 0.68 6.92 20.33
C ASP A 179 1.77 5.99 20.91
N ARG A 180 2.76 5.58 20.10
CA ARG A 180 3.79 4.62 20.49
C ARG A 180 4.90 5.22 21.36
N ILE A 181 5.33 6.46 21.10
CA ILE A 181 6.47 7.10 21.77
C ILE A 181 6.29 7.17 23.30
N PRO A 182 5.12 7.57 23.87
CA PRO A 182 4.93 7.56 25.32
C PRO A 182 5.11 6.17 25.96
N GLU A 183 4.71 5.12 25.26
CA GLU A 183 4.91 3.74 25.72
C GLU A 183 6.39 3.35 25.77
N LEU A 184 7.16 3.68 24.71
CA LEU A 184 8.61 3.43 24.65
C LEU A 184 9.35 4.23 25.71
N CYS A 185 8.99 5.51 25.89
CA CYS A 185 9.56 6.36 26.95
C CYS A 185 9.33 5.76 28.34
N SER A 186 8.10 5.31 28.62
CA SER A 186 7.77 4.64 29.88
C SER A 186 8.55 3.33 30.07
N LYS A 187 8.62 2.50 29.01
CA LYS A 187 9.28 1.20 29.02
C LYS A 187 10.78 1.30 29.32
N TYR A 188 11.45 2.28 28.72
CA TYR A 188 12.91 2.43 28.80
C TYR A 188 13.38 3.53 29.74
N GLY A 189 12.48 4.25 30.42
CA GLY A 189 12.84 5.34 31.33
C GLY A 189 13.45 6.54 30.60
N VAL A 190 12.99 6.83 29.39
CA VAL A 190 13.45 7.96 28.57
C VAL A 190 12.53 9.16 28.76
N ASP A 191 13.13 10.35 28.93
CA ASP A 191 12.37 11.60 28.98
C ASP A 191 11.80 11.91 27.60
N GLN A 192 10.47 11.98 27.50
CA GLN A 192 9.75 12.22 26.25
C GLN A 192 10.13 13.56 25.58
N ASN A 193 10.54 14.57 26.35
CA ASN A 193 10.99 15.87 25.81
C ASN A 193 12.28 15.77 24.97
N LYS A 194 13.00 14.66 25.06
CA LYS A 194 14.20 14.38 24.25
C LYS A 194 13.88 13.76 22.90
N VAL A 195 12.69 13.22 22.73
CA VAL A 195 12.24 12.63 21.46
C VAL A 195 11.78 13.75 20.53
N LYS A 196 12.32 13.75 19.31
CA LYS A 196 11.93 14.71 18.26
C LYS A 196 11.34 13.96 17.07
N ILE A 197 10.16 14.36 16.66
CA ILE A 197 9.51 13.82 15.44
C ILE A 197 9.35 14.98 14.46
N THR A 198 9.99 14.89 13.31
CA THR A 198 9.90 15.93 12.28
C THR A 198 9.41 15.34 10.97
N CYS A 199 8.32 15.89 10.46
CA CYS A 199 7.81 15.60 9.12
C CYS A 199 8.38 16.59 8.11
N VAL A 200 8.94 16.09 7.01
CA VAL A 200 9.54 16.91 5.96
C VAL A 200 8.77 16.68 4.66
N GLU A 201 8.18 17.74 4.09
CA GLU A 201 7.35 17.67 2.90
C GLU A 201 7.80 18.71 1.87
N ALA A 202 8.08 18.22 0.65
CA ALA A 202 8.51 19.07 -0.46
C ALA A 202 7.39 19.97 -1.01
N ALA A 203 6.14 19.50 -0.96
CA ALA A 203 4.99 20.27 -1.41
C ALA A 203 4.62 21.39 -0.41
N PRO A 204 3.99 22.45 -0.89
CA PRO A 204 3.54 23.54 -0.01
C PRO A 204 2.33 23.18 0.86
N LYS A 205 1.73 22.00 0.66
CA LYS A 205 0.54 21.54 1.37
C LYS A 205 0.60 20.03 1.62
N MET A 206 0.32 19.61 2.84
CA MET A 206 0.13 18.21 3.19
C MET A 206 -1.31 17.75 2.86
N LEU A 207 -1.52 16.45 2.69
CA LEU A 207 -2.82 15.83 2.41
C LEU A 207 -3.64 16.60 1.34
N PRO A 208 -3.11 16.80 0.12
CA PRO A 208 -3.65 17.76 -0.85
C PRO A 208 -5.08 17.47 -1.33
N MET A 209 -5.60 16.26 -1.07
CA MET A 209 -6.96 15.85 -1.40
C MET A 209 -8.01 16.32 -0.40
N PHE A 210 -7.61 16.78 0.79
CA PHE A 210 -8.53 17.25 1.82
C PHE A 210 -8.68 18.78 1.80
N SER A 211 -9.81 19.25 2.34
CA SER A 211 -10.05 20.67 2.56
C SER A 211 -9.07 21.24 3.58
N GLU A 212 -8.88 22.54 3.56
CA GLU A 212 -8.00 23.23 4.50
C GLU A 212 -8.42 23.00 5.96
N GLU A 213 -9.72 22.94 6.25
CA GLU A 213 -10.25 22.65 7.58
C GLU A 213 -9.77 21.28 8.10
N LEU A 214 -9.86 20.23 7.28
CA LEU A 214 -9.40 18.88 7.64
C LEU A 214 -7.88 18.82 7.79
N VAL A 215 -7.14 19.50 6.92
CA VAL A 215 -5.67 19.58 7.01
C VAL A 215 -5.25 20.30 8.30
N ASN A 216 -5.87 21.44 8.62
CA ASN A 216 -5.57 22.18 9.84
C ASN A 216 -5.88 21.37 11.10
N HIS A 217 -6.98 20.58 11.09
CA HIS A 217 -7.26 19.65 12.19
C HIS A 217 -6.13 18.62 12.36
N ALA A 218 -5.67 18.02 11.26
CA ALA A 218 -4.60 17.01 11.29
C ALA A 218 -3.26 17.62 11.77
N VAL A 219 -2.90 18.81 11.27
CA VAL A 219 -1.69 19.51 11.69
C VAL A 219 -1.75 19.82 13.19
N SER A 220 -2.79 20.53 13.64
CA SER A 220 -2.93 20.89 15.06
C SER A 220 -2.90 19.68 15.99
N TYR A 221 -3.59 18.60 15.61
CA TYR A 221 -3.61 17.37 16.41
C TYR A 221 -2.22 16.75 16.55
N LEU A 222 -1.42 16.74 15.49
CA LEU A 222 -0.07 16.17 15.51
C LEU A 222 0.95 17.11 16.16
N GLU A 223 0.84 18.42 15.96
CA GLU A 223 1.68 19.43 16.63
C GLU A 223 1.48 19.44 18.15
N ASP A 224 0.22 19.36 18.61
CA ASP A 224 -0.12 19.23 20.04
C ASP A 224 0.50 17.96 20.69
N ARG A 225 0.89 16.98 19.85
CA ARG A 225 1.53 15.72 20.26
C ARG A 225 3.04 15.70 19.98
N GLY A 226 3.62 16.84 19.62
CA GLY A 226 5.07 17.04 19.51
C GLY A 226 5.67 16.77 18.12
N VAL A 227 4.85 16.72 17.07
CA VAL A 227 5.35 16.62 15.69
C VAL A 227 5.68 18.00 15.15
N GLU A 228 6.91 18.20 14.66
CA GLU A 228 7.33 19.39 13.93
C GLU A 228 7.10 19.18 12.42
N PHE A 229 6.57 20.18 11.71
CA PHE A 229 6.40 20.15 10.26
C PHE A 229 7.34 21.10 9.55
N LYS A 230 8.09 20.59 8.56
CA LYS A 230 8.89 21.36 7.58
C LYS A 230 8.26 21.21 6.21
N ILE A 231 7.34 22.12 5.90
CA ILE A 231 6.60 22.16 4.63
C ILE A 231 7.39 22.98 3.61
N ALA A 232 7.14 22.74 2.30
CA ALA A 232 7.87 23.34 1.19
C ALA A 232 9.39 23.14 1.30
N THR A 233 9.81 22.01 1.86
CA THR A 233 11.20 21.66 2.17
C THR A 233 11.61 20.40 1.42
N PRO A 234 12.20 20.51 0.22
CA PRO A 234 12.64 19.33 -0.56
C PRO A 234 13.77 18.58 0.14
N ILE A 235 13.64 17.25 0.22
CA ILE A 235 14.72 16.36 0.61
C ILE A 235 15.54 16.05 -0.65
N VAL A 236 16.85 16.36 -0.64
CA VAL A 236 17.74 16.22 -1.79
C VAL A 236 18.75 15.09 -1.65
N ALA A 237 18.97 14.58 -0.42
CA ALA A 237 19.74 13.38 -0.16
C ALA A 237 19.35 12.78 1.21
N CYS A 238 19.74 11.51 1.41
CA CYS A 238 19.70 10.83 2.71
C CYS A 238 21.06 10.19 2.99
N ASN A 239 21.54 10.29 4.21
CA ASN A 239 22.79 9.67 4.64
C ASN A 239 22.63 9.06 6.05
N GLU A 240 23.69 8.51 6.61
CA GLU A 240 23.70 7.87 7.95
C GLU A 240 23.25 8.82 9.08
N LYS A 241 23.35 10.14 8.87
CA LYS A 241 22.97 11.15 9.86
C LYS A 241 21.52 11.63 9.72
N GLY A 242 20.83 11.27 8.63
CA GLY A 242 19.47 11.69 8.36
C GLY A 242 19.26 12.30 6.98
N PHE A 243 18.35 13.25 6.86
CA PHE A 243 18.02 13.91 5.61
C PHE A 243 18.88 15.13 5.33
N VAL A 244 19.24 15.34 4.07
CA VAL A 244 19.74 16.61 3.56
C VAL A 244 18.59 17.29 2.84
N VAL A 245 18.21 18.48 3.31
CA VAL A 245 17.12 19.29 2.74
C VAL A 245 17.68 20.52 2.05
N GLU A 246 16.89 21.09 1.15
CA GLU A 246 17.21 22.36 0.50
C GLU A 246 16.25 23.45 1.03
N VAL A 247 16.83 24.52 1.58
CA VAL A 247 16.10 25.69 2.08
C VAL A 247 16.76 26.93 1.52
N ASP A 248 16.03 27.75 0.80
CA ASP A 248 16.51 29.00 0.16
C ASP A 248 17.75 28.78 -0.75
N GLY A 249 17.83 27.59 -1.40
CA GLY A 249 18.94 27.20 -2.28
C GLY A 249 20.18 26.67 -1.55
N GLU A 250 20.15 26.58 -0.24
CA GLU A 250 21.22 26.02 0.58
C GLU A 250 20.88 24.63 1.12
N LYS A 251 21.87 23.73 1.11
CA LYS A 251 21.72 22.39 1.68
C LYS A 251 21.94 22.43 3.18
N GLN A 252 20.98 21.85 3.93
CA GLN A 252 21.03 21.73 5.38
C GLN A 252 20.88 20.27 5.80
N GLN A 253 21.71 19.82 6.76
CA GLN A 253 21.61 18.49 7.34
C GLN A 253 20.59 18.50 8.49
N LEU A 254 19.59 17.62 8.42
CA LEU A 254 18.72 17.28 9.54
C LEU A 254 19.22 15.95 10.13
N ASN A 255 19.64 15.98 11.40
CA ASN A 255 20.18 14.80 12.05
C ASN A 255 19.08 14.02 12.76
N ALA A 256 19.11 12.68 12.61
CA ALA A 256 18.22 11.76 13.29
C ALA A 256 18.80 10.35 13.36
N GLY A 257 18.44 9.61 14.39
CA GLY A 257 18.74 8.19 14.50
C GLY A 257 17.84 7.31 13.65
N THR A 258 16.71 7.86 13.15
CA THR A 258 15.76 7.14 12.28
C THR A 258 15.26 8.05 11.18
N SER A 259 15.46 7.63 9.93
CA SER A 259 14.93 8.29 8.73
C SER A 259 13.90 7.38 8.07
N VAL A 260 12.68 7.86 7.85
CA VAL A 260 11.58 7.11 7.23
C VAL A 260 11.14 7.81 5.97
N TRP A 261 11.05 7.07 4.87
CA TRP A 261 10.56 7.56 3.58
C TRP A 261 9.14 7.07 3.32
N ALA A 262 8.20 7.99 3.29
CA ALA A 262 6.78 7.76 3.06
C ALA A 262 6.22 8.57 1.87
N ALA A 263 7.10 9.12 0.99
CA ALA A 263 6.71 9.98 -0.11
C ALA A 263 6.63 9.23 -1.43
N GLY A 264 5.45 8.70 -1.72
CA GLY A 264 5.13 8.17 -3.03
C GLY A 264 5.37 6.68 -3.22
N VAL A 265 4.59 6.15 -4.15
CA VAL A 265 4.64 4.76 -4.60
C VAL A 265 4.71 4.72 -6.12
N ARG A 266 5.26 3.63 -6.65
CA ARG A 266 5.25 3.28 -8.08
C ARG A 266 4.79 1.84 -8.24
N GLY A 267 4.32 1.48 -9.43
CA GLY A 267 4.02 0.08 -9.74
C GLY A 267 5.30 -0.77 -9.80
N SER A 268 5.11 -2.07 -9.86
CA SER A 268 6.21 -3.05 -9.95
C SER A 268 7.15 -2.76 -11.12
N LYS A 269 8.46 -2.89 -10.91
CA LYS A 269 9.47 -2.76 -11.98
C LYS A 269 9.26 -3.74 -13.11
N LEU A 270 8.75 -4.94 -12.80
CA LEU A 270 8.47 -5.97 -13.80
C LEU A 270 7.52 -5.47 -14.90
N MET A 271 6.68 -4.49 -14.61
CA MET A 271 5.82 -3.84 -15.60
C MET A 271 6.65 -3.15 -16.71
N GLU A 272 7.72 -2.45 -16.34
CA GLU A 272 8.60 -1.75 -17.29
C GLU A 272 9.41 -2.71 -18.17
N GLU A 273 9.72 -3.88 -17.63
CA GLU A 273 10.46 -4.94 -18.32
C GLU A 273 9.56 -5.78 -19.25
N SER A 274 8.27 -5.83 -18.98
CA SER A 274 7.31 -6.71 -19.66
C SER A 274 6.39 -6.00 -20.65
N PHE A 275 6.19 -4.68 -20.52
CA PHE A 275 5.23 -3.92 -21.29
C PHE A 275 5.82 -2.60 -21.80
N GLU A 276 5.43 -2.22 -23.02
CA GLU A 276 5.76 -0.91 -23.58
C GLU A 276 4.82 0.18 -23.06
N GLY A 277 5.28 1.43 -23.03
CA GLY A 277 4.48 2.58 -22.60
C GLY A 277 4.23 2.68 -21.10
N VAL A 278 4.89 1.85 -20.31
CA VAL A 278 4.82 1.88 -18.84
C VAL A 278 5.56 3.11 -18.32
N LYS A 279 4.94 3.83 -17.40
CA LYS A 279 5.55 4.96 -16.68
C LYS A 279 5.47 4.73 -15.18
N ARG A 280 6.62 4.72 -14.50
CA ARG A 280 6.70 4.47 -13.05
C ARG A 280 5.99 3.17 -12.64
N GLY A 281 6.19 2.09 -13.42
CA GLY A 281 5.60 0.78 -13.17
C GLY A 281 4.09 0.70 -13.39
N ARG A 282 3.46 1.72 -14.00
CA ARG A 282 2.02 1.76 -14.32
C ARG A 282 1.79 1.86 -15.82
N ILE A 283 0.84 1.10 -16.32
CA ILE A 283 0.41 1.13 -17.72
C ILE A 283 -1.00 1.72 -17.84
N VAL A 284 -1.22 2.55 -18.88
CA VAL A 284 -2.56 3.06 -19.19
C VAL A 284 -3.42 1.91 -19.70
N THR A 285 -4.57 1.70 -19.07
CA THR A 285 -5.54 0.67 -19.45
C THR A 285 -6.70 1.26 -20.26
N LYS A 286 -7.39 0.38 -21.02
CA LYS A 286 -8.68 0.69 -21.62
C LYS A 286 -9.76 0.81 -20.55
N GLN A 287 -10.96 1.24 -20.95
CA GLN A 287 -12.08 1.41 -20.01
C GLN A 287 -12.52 0.10 -19.35
N ASP A 288 -12.28 -1.05 -19.96
CA ASP A 288 -12.56 -2.37 -19.42
C ASP A 288 -11.40 -2.98 -18.59
N LEU A 289 -10.35 -2.19 -18.32
CA LEU A 289 -9.11 -2.56 -17.61
C LEU A 289 -8.18 -3.50 -18.38
N THR A 290 -8.44 -3.76 -19.67
CA THR A 290 -7.46 -4.44 -20.55
C THR A 290 -6.43 -3.44 -21.06
N ILE A 291 -5.33 -3.94 -21.65
CA ILE A 291 -4.30 -3.09 -22.25
C ILE A 291 -4.44 -2.99 -23.77
N ASN A 292 -3.89 -1.94 -24.36
CA ASN A 292 -3.91 -1.76 -25.80
C ASN A 292 -3.25 -2.95 -26.53
N GLY A 293 -3.92 -3.45 -27.57
CA GLY A 293 -3.45 -4.59 -28.36
C GLY A 293 -3.81 -5.97 -27.80
N TYR A 294 -4.37 -6.05 -26.57
CA TYR A 294 -4.72 -7.33 -25.93
C TYR A 294 -6.08 -7.23 -25.24
N ASP A 295 -7.02 -8.07 -25.63
CA ASP A 295 -8.37 -8.12 -25.04
C ASP A 295 -8.48 -9.19 -23.92
N ASN A 296 -7.38 -9.86 -23.62
CA ASN A 296 -7.28 -10.94 -22.64
C ASN A 296 -6.22 -10.66 -21.55
N ILE A 297 -5.60 -9.48 -21.54
CA ILE A 297 -4.61 -9.07 -20.51
C ILE A 297 -5.17 -7.87 -19.76
N PHE A 298 -5.52 -8.11 -18.51
CA PHE A 298 -5.99 -7.09 -17.56
C PHE A 298 -4.84 -6.61 -16.68
N VAL A 299 -4.75 -5.30 -16.44
CA VAL A 299 -3.81 -4.73 -15.47
C VAL A 299 -4.58 -3.90 -14.46
N ILE A 300 -4.44 -4.23 -13.18
CA ILE A 300 -5.25 -3.68 -12.09
C ILE A 300 -4.43 -3.33 -10.84
N GLY A 301 -5.05 -2.57 -9.95
CA GLY A 301 -4.38 -2.07 -8.74
C GLY A 301 -3.28 -1.07 -9.08
N ASP A 302 -2.19 -1.10 -8.33
CA ASP A 302 -1.14 -0.08 -8.40
C ASP A 302 -0.27 -0.16 -9.66
N CYS A 303 -0.39 -1.24 -10.44
CA CYS A 303 0.20 -1.36 -11.78
C CYS A 303 -0.63 -0.69 -12.89
N SER A 304 -1.89 -0.33 -12.62
CA SER A 304 -2.82 0.30 -13.56
C SER A 304 -2.78 1.82 -13.46
N ALA A 305 -2.76 2.48 -14.61
CA ALA A 305 -3.03 3.92 -14.74
C ALA A 305 -4.38 4.10 -15.46
N PHE A 306 -5.47 3.70 -14.79
CA PHE A 306 -6.82 3.85 -15.32
C PHE A 306 -7.24 5.32 -15.29
N ILE A 307 -7.62 5.85 -16.46
CA ILE A 307 -8.12 7.21 -16.64
C ILE A 307 -9.61 7.10 -16.94
N PRO A 308 -10.52 7.56 -16.04
CA PRO A 308 -11.94 7.55 -16.31
C PRO A 308 -12.31 8.36 -17.57
N ALA A 309 -13.38 7.98 -18.23
CA ALA A 309 -13.85 8.71 -19.42
C ALA A 309 -14.13 10.18 -19.07
N GLY A 310 -13.53 11.09 -19.87
CA GLY A 310 -13.65 12.54 -19.65
C GLY A 310 -12.66 13.15 -18.66
N GLU A 311 -11.84 12.34 -18.00
CA GLU A 311 -10.76 12.80 -17.11
C GLU A 311 -9.41 12.83 -17.83
N GLU A 312 -8.48 13.65 -17.32
CA GLU A 312 -7.11 13.75 -17.86
C GLU A 312 -6.08 12.97 -17.02
N ARG A 313 -6.44 12.65 -15.79
CA ARG A 313 -5.52 12.04 -14.82
C ARG A 313 -5.98 10.66 -14.40
N PRO A 314 -5.03 9.73 -14.20
CA PRO A 314 -5.39 8.41 -13.70
C PRO A 314 -5.87 8.49 -12.25
N LEU A 315 -6.75 7.56 -11.90
CA LEU A 315 -7.14 7.33 -10.51
C LEU A 315 -5.91 7.07 -9.62
N PRO A 316 -5.96 7.51 -8.36
CA PRO A 316 -4.88 7.24 -7.40
C PRO A 316 -4.77 5.75 -7.07
N THR A 317 -3.61 5.32 -6.58
CA THR A 317 -3.37 3.97 -6.09
C THR A 317 -3.93 3.81 -4.69
N THR A 318 -5.09 3.14 -4.58
CA THR A 318 -5.75 2.88 -3.28
C THR A 318 -6.33 1.47 -3.24
N ALA A 319 -6.41 0.89 -2.03
CA ALA A 319 -7.06 -0.40 -1.82
C ALA A 319 -8.51 -0.42 -2.31
N GLN A 320 -9.24 0.69 -2.15
CA GLN A 320 -10.62 0.82 -2.60
C GLN A 320 -10.75 0.67 -4.13
N ILE A 321 -9.88 1.32 -4.90
CA ILE A 321 -9.86 1.23 -6.36
C ILE A 321 -9.42 -0.17 -6.78
N ALA A 322 -8.33 -0.68 -6.21
CA ALA A 322 -7.80 -2.00 -6.49
C ALA A 322 -8.87 -3.11 -6.32
N MET A 323 -9.63 -3.05 -5.24
CA MET A 323 -10.71 -4.01 -4.98
C MET A 323 -11.88 -3.89 -5.96
N GLN A 324 -12.27 -2.67 -6.35
CA GLN A 324 -13.34 -2.46 -7.33
C GLN A 324 -12.90 -2.92 -8.73
N GLN A 325 -11.65 -2.64 -9.12
CA GLN A 325 -11.07 -3.15 -10.35
C GLN A 325 -11.06 -4.68 -10.37
N GLY A 326 -10.63 -5.33 -9.28
CA GLY A 326 -10.65 -6.79 -9.17
C GLY A 326 -12.05 -7.40 -9.28
N GLU A 327 -13.06 -6.74 -8.74
CA GLU A 327 -14.46 -7.15 -8.87
C GLU A 327 -14.98 -7.03 -10.32
N SER A 328 -14.62 -5.94 -11.00
CA SER A 328 -14.96 -5.69 -12.41
C SER A 328 -14.29 -6.72 -13.33
N VAL A 329 -12.99 -6.95 -13.14
CA VAL A 329 -12.22 -7.92 -13.95
C VAL A 329 -12.76 -9.34 -13.75
N ALA A 330 -13.15 -9.73 -12.55
CA ALA A 330 -13.76 -11.04 -12.33
C ALA A 330 -15.08 -11.21 -13.12
N LYS A 331 -15.91 -10.17 -13.24
CA LYS A 331 -17.11 -10.17 -14.09
C LYS A 331 -16.74 -10.26 -15.56
N ASN A 332 -15.77 -9.46 -16.02
CA ASN A 332 -15.32 -9.46 -17.40
C ASN A 332 -14.71 -10.79 -17.82
N ILE A 333 -13.94 -11.46 -16.97
CA ILE A 333 -13.44 -12.80 -17.24
C ILE A 333 -14.60 -13.79 -17.43
N LYS A 334 -15.63 -13.75 -16.57
CA LYS A 334 -16.82 -14.58 -16.73
C LYS A 334 -17.53 -14.32 -18.07
N ARG A 335 -17.65 -13.06 -18.49
CA ARG A 335 -18.23 -12.70 -19.79
C ARG A 335 -17.42 -13.25 -20.96
N ILE A 336 -16.09 -13.10 -20.92
CA ILE A 336 -15.18 -13.67 -21.94
C ILE A 336 -15.36 -15.20 -22.06
N LEU A 337 -15.45 -15.90 -20.92
CA LEU A 337 -15.68 -17.35 -20.92
C LEU A 337 -17.03 -17.73 -21.53
N ASN A 338 -18.04 -16.87 -21.42
CA ASN A 338 -19.35 -17.05 -22.07
C ASN A 338 -19.38 -16.60 -23.54
N GLY A 339 -18.29 -16.04 -24.09
CA GLY A 339 -18.25 -15.47 -25.44
C GLY A 339 -18.91 -14.10 -25.55
N GLU A 340 -19.09 -13.38 -24.44
CA GLU A 340 -19.67 -12.04 -24.38
C GLU A 340 -18.56 -10.97 -24.38
N SER A 341 -18.90 -9.73 -24.80
CA SER A 341 -18.00 -8.58 -24.70
C SER A 341 -17.80 -8.14 -23.24
N THR A 342 -16.65 -7.56 -22.93
CA THR A 342 -16.35 -6.95 -21.63
C THR A 342 -17.21 -5.69 -21.39
N GLU A 343 -17.37 -5.33 -20.12
CA GLU A 343 -18.02 -4.10 -19.67
C GLU A 343 -16.96 -3.10 -19.17
N GLU A 344 -17.24 -1.83 -19.32
CA GLU A 344 -16.40 -0.75 -18.80
C GLU A 344 -16.38 -0.74 -17.26
N PHE A 345 -15.26 -0.37 -16.70
CA PHE A 345 -15.10 -0.21 -15.26
C PHE A 345 -15.60 1.18 -14.82
N GLU A 346 -16.53 1.21 -13.91
CA GLU A 346 -16.99 2.43 -13.26
C GLU A 346 -16.50 2.48 -11.81
N TYR A 347 -15.73 3.51 -11.48
CA TYR A 347 -15.28 3.75 -10.12
C TYR A 347 -16.36 4.45 -9.30
N VAL A 348 -16.70 3.85 -8.17
CA VAL A 348 -17.60 4.47 -7.18
C VAL A 348 -16.78 4.96 -6.00
N ASP A 349 -16.62 6.27 -5.87
CA ASP A 349 -15.97 6.86 -4.70
C ASP A 349 -16.88 6.73 -3.45
N ARG A 350 -16.35 6.09 -2.42
CA ARG A 350 -17.05 5.89 -1.13
C ARG A 350 -16.47 6.77 -0.04
N GLY A 351 -15.51 7.60 -0.40
CA GLY A 351 -14.76 8.45 0.50
C GLY A 351 -13.43 7.85 0.94
N THR A 352 -12.69 8.64 1.66
CA THR A 352 -11.33 8.34 2.10
C THR A 352 -11.12 8.89 3.50
N VAL A 353 -10.47 8.10 4.37
CA VAL A 353 -10.18 8.49 5.75
C VAL A 353 -8.70 8.24 6.04
N CYS A 354 -8.03 9.23 6.60
CA CYS A 354 -6.68 9.19 7.12
C CYS A 354 -6.73 9.13 8.65
N SER A 355 -6.14 8.10 9.26
CA SER A 355 -6.03 8.01 10.71
C SER A 355 -4.92 8.93 11.24
N LEU A 356 -5.09 9.42 12.44
CA LEU A 356 -4.11 10.20 13.21
C LEU A 356 -3.82 9.44 14.53
N GLY A 357 -3.39 8.20 14.39
CA GLY A 357 -3.32 7.24 15.49
C GLY A 357 -4.67 6.60 15.80
N SER A 358 -4.79 6.01 16.98
CA SER A 358 -5.93 5.15 17.38
C SER A 358 -7.23 5.92 17.68
N HIS A 359 -7.15 7.24 17.96
CA HIS A 359 -8.24 8.01 18.55
C HIS A 359 -8.76 9.16 17.71
N ASP A 360 -8.05 9.55 16.67
CA ASP A 360 -8.39 10.68 15.81
C ASP A 360 -8.20 10.34 14.33
N GLY A 361 -8.71 11.19 13.44
CA GLY A 361 -8.57 11.05 12.01
C GLY A 361 -9.26 12.19 11.27
N VAL A 362 -9.03 12.25 9.97
CA VAL A 362 -9.68 13.20 9.05
C VAL A 362 -10.12 12.46 7.79
N GLY A 363 -11.23 12.86 7.20
CA GLY A 363 -11.68 12.19 5.98
C GLY A 363 -12.90 12.81 5.33
N MET A 364 -13.19 12.28 4.15
CA MET A 364 -14.42 12.50 3.42
C MET A 364 -15.17 11.17 3.31
N VAL A 365 -16.41 11.10 3.74
CA VAL A 365 -17.24 9.89 3.66
C VAL A 365 -18.58 10.24 3.06
N PHE A 366 -18.91 9.62 1.91
CA PHE A 366 -20.10 9.94 1.11
C PHE A 366 -20.26 11.45 0.86
N GLY A 367 -19.17 12.12 0.49
CA GLY A 367 -19.14 13.56 0.18
C GLY A 367 -19.23 14.49 1.39
N LYS A 368 -19.16 13.98 2.63
CA LYS A 368 -19.19 14.78 3.86
C LYS A 368 -17.86 14.73 4.60
N PRO A 369 -17.34 15.87 5.07
CA PRO A 369 -16.13 15.90 5.90
C PRO A 369 -16.40 15.30 7.27
N ILE A 370 -15.46 14.54 7.77
CA ILE A 370 -15.45 13.98 9.13
C ILE A 370 -14.06 14.16 9.76
N ALA A 371 -14.03 14.42 11.05
CA ALA A 371 -12.79 14.54 11.83
C ALA A 371 -12.95 13.94 13.23
N GLY A 372 -11.83 13.79 13.95
CA GLY A 372 -11.79 13.33 15.32
C GLY A 372 -12.17 11.85 15.47
N LYS A 373 -12.74 11.49 16.62
CA LYS A 373 -13.14 10.11 16.96
C LYS A 373 -14.08 9.47 15.95
N LYS A 374 -14.92 10.26 15.25
CA LYS A 374 -15.82 9.75 14.21
C LYS A 374 -15.02 9.25 12.99
N ALA A 375 -13.98 9.98 12.61
CA ALA A 375 -13.10 9.56 11.52
C ALA A 375 -12.29 8.32 11.92
N ALA A 376 -11.72 8.26 13.12
CA ALA A 376 -11.03 7.08 13.64
C ALA A 376 -11.94 5.83 13.66
N PHE A 377 -13.18 5.96 14.12
CA PHE A 377 -14.16 4.86 14.07
C PHE A 377 -14.47 4.44 12.62
N MET A 378 -14.67 5.41 11.72
CA MET A 378 -14.95 5.11 10.32
C MET A 378 -13.77 4.40 9.62
N LYS A 379 -12.53 4.75 9.96
CA LYS A 379 -11.33 4.03 9.48
C LYS A 379 -11.41 2.55 9.85
N LYS A 380 -11.74 2.20 11.10
CA LYS A 380 -11.92 0.79 11.54
C LYS A 380 -13.03 0.07 10.76
N VAL A 381 -14.13 0.76 10.46
CA VAL A 381 -15.22 0.22 9.63
C VAL A 381 -14.74 -0.06 8.21
N ILE A 382 -13.99 0.87 7.60
CA ILE A 382 -13.45 0.72 6.24
C ILE A 382 -12.49 -0.47 6.17
N ASP A 383 -11.56 -0.56 7.11
CA ASP A 383 -10.56 -1.62 7.20
C ASP A 383 -11.22 -2.99 7.39
N THR A 384 -12.14 -3.12 8.36
CA THR A 384 -12.89 -4.37 8.59
C THR A 384 -13.72 -4.77 7.37
N ARG A 385 -14.31 -3.80 6.66
CA ARG A 385 -15.06 -4.06 5.43
C ARG A 385 -14.16 -4.59 4.31
N ALA A 386 -12.91 -4.12 4.19
CA ALA A 386 -11.95 -4.64 3.20
C ALA A 386 -11.67 -6.12 3.45
N VAL A 387 -11.34 -6.48 4.68
CA VAL A 387 -11.14 -7.87 5.12
C VAL A 387 -12.39 -8.73 4.85
N PHE A 388 -13.59 -8.23 5.19
CA PHE A 388 -14.86 -8.92 4.92
C PHE A 388 -15.10 -9.18 3.43
N LYS A 389 -14.79 -8.23 2.56
CA LYS A 389 -15.00 -8.38 1.11
C LYS A 389 -14.14 -9.48 0.50
N ILE A 390 -12.93 -9.68 1.01
CA ILE A 390 -12.00 -10.72 0.55
C ILE A 390 -12.34 -12.07 1.17
N GLY A 391 -12.38 -12.15 2.50
CA GLY A 391 -12.44 -13.42 3.23
C GLY A 391 -13.78 -13.73 3.88
N GLY A 392 -14.79 -12.85 3.74
CA GLY A 392 -16.11 -13.03 4.33
C GLY A 392 -16.15 -12.82 5.85
N ILE A 393 -17.27 -13.23 6.46
CA ILE A 393 -17.55 -12.95 7.87
C ILE A 393 -16.53 -13.59 8.82
N GLY A 394 -16.07 -14.81 8.52
CA GLY A 394 -15.12 -15.53 9.39
C GLY A 394 -13.76 -14.82 9.49
N LEU A 395 -13.22 -14.31 8.37
CA LEU A 395 -11.99 -13.54 8.38
C LEU A 395 -12.18 -12.17 9.03
N ALA A 396 -13.31 -11.52 8.79
CA ALA A 396 -13.63 -10.22 9.41
C ALA A 396 -13.71 -10.32 10.95
N PHE A 397 -14.26 -11.39 11.50
CA PHE A 397 -14.23 -11.62 12.95
C PHE A 397 -12.84 -11.90 13.50
N LYS A 398 -11.99 -12.57 12.71
CA LYS A 398 -10.62 -12.94 13.14
C LYS A 398 -9.63 -11.78 13.05
N LYS A 399 -9.77 -10.94 12.04
CA LYS A 399 -8.80 -9.91 11.65
C LYS A 399 -9.37 -8.49 11.61
N GLY A 400 -10.67 -8.29 11.77
CA GLY A 400 -11.29 -6.97 11.80
C GLY A 400 -10.83 -6.12 12.99
N LYS A 401 -11.02 -4.82 12.87
CA LYS A 401 -10.57 -3.80 13.84
C LYS A 401 -11.57 -3.50 14.98
N PHE A 402 -12.47 -4.43 15.29
CA PHE A 402 -13.47 -4.28 16.36
C PHE A 402 -13.24 -5.30 17.45
#